data_97a441b74bd4f4a14cf8c67312884957
#
_entry.id   97a441b74bd4f4a14cf8c67312884957
#
_cell.length_a   1.000
_cell.length_b   1.000
_cell.length_c   1.000
_cell.angle_alpha   90.00
_cell.angle_beta   90.00
_cell.angle_gamma   90.00
#
_symmetry.space_group_name_H-M   'P 1'
#
loop_
_entity.id
_entity.type
_entity.pdbx_description
1 polymer ?
#
loop_
_entity_poly.entity_id
_entity_poly.type
_entity_poly.pdbx_seq_one_letter_code
_entity_poly.pdbx_strand_id
1 'polypeptide(L)'
;MPQVPGRLARRPLEPLELLEPLMRIDIWSDLVCPWCYIGKRRLERALAGLPEAPPVEIVHRSFQLNPSAPIGRTSPRRDYLRAKYGWSPAQAAKIDADMEQRAAADGLEYHLTAEGLTGNTFDAHRLVHLARDRGRQDEAVERFFRAYFTEQRSLFDKASLETLAVDAGLDAAHARGVLAGNDYSDAVDADMREAHALGVSGVPFFVFDRRLGLSGAQPIEVFVDAIKQAAK
;
A
#
# COMPACT_ATOMS: atom_id res chain seq x y z
N MET A 1 -33.81 64.41 -7.30
CA MET A 1 -32.84 63.72 -8.18
C MET A 1 -32.39 62.45 -7.45
N PRO A 2 -32.69 61.24 -7.92
CA PRO A 2 -32.25 60.03 -7.26
C PRO A 2 -30.82 59.70 -7.66
N GLN A 3 -29.97 59.38 -6.70
CA GLN A 3 -28.59 58.94 -6.88
C GLN A 3 -28.53 57.54 -7.49
N VAL A 4 -27.69 57.38 -8.52
CA VAL A 4 -27.41 56.13 -9.19
C VAL A 4 -26.47 55.28 -8.30
N PRO A 5 -26.81 54.03 -7.99
CA PRO A 5 -25.92 53.21 -7.19
C PRO A 5 -24.65 52.77 -7.94
N GLY A 6 -23.56 52.79 -7.24
CA GLY A 6 -22.19 52.64 -7.71
C GLY A 6 -21.92 51.38 -8.54
N ARG A 7 -21.00 51.53 -9.49
CA ARG A 7 -20.38 50.47 -10.30
C ARG A 7 -19.79 49.39 -9.38
N LEU A 8 -20.26 48.15 -9.52
CA LEU A 8 -19.54 46.97 -9.05
C LEU A 8 -18.19 46.91 -9.76
N ALA A 9 -17.12 47.11 -9.01
CA ALA A 9 -15.77 46.83 -9.45
C ALA A 9 -15.62 45.34 -9.75
N ARG A 10 -15.43 44.99 -11.01
CA ARG A 10 -15.04 43.61 -11.40
C ARG A 10 -13.65 43.37 -10.86
N ARG A 11 -13.50 42.50 -9.83
CA ARG A 11 -12.21 41.91 -9.48
C ARG A 11 -11.70 41.17 -10.74
N PRO A 12 -10.45 41.38 -11.15
CA PRO A 12 -9.84 40.51 -12.17
C PRO A 12 -9.94 39.06 -11.64
N LEU A 13 -10.47 38.17 -12.45
CA LEU A 13 -10.35 36.75 -12.20
C LEU A 13 -8.86 36.44 -12.32
N GLU A 14 -8.25 36.01 -11.22
CA GLU A 14 -6.90 35.43 -11.27
C GLU A 14 -6.90 34.31 -12.31
N PRO A 15 -5.86 34.18 -13.14
CA PRO A 15 -5.77 33.06 -14.07
C PRO A 15 -5.94 31.78 -13.25
N LEU A 16 -6.84 30.90 -13.70
CA LEU A 16 -6.84 29.52 -13.21
C LEU A 16 -5.41 29.03 -13.40
N GLU A 17 -4.68 28.85 -12.29
CA GLU A 17 -3.43 28.11 -12.31
C GLU A 17 -3.75 26.80 -12.99
N LEU A 18 -3.12 26.55 -14.13
CA LEU A 18 -3.17 25.26 -14.80
C LEU A 18 -2.62 24.27 -13.77
N LEU A 19 -3.53 23.52 -13.10
CA LEU A 19 -3.12 22.43 -12.24
C LEU A 19 -2.23 21.53 -13.10
N GLU A 20 -0.96 21.45 -12.72
CA GLU A 20 -0.02 20.50 -13.33
C GLU A 20 -0.70 19.13 -13.38
N PRO A 21 -0.61 18.38 -14.49
CA PRO A 21 -1.24 17.08 -14.57
C PRO A 21 -0.75 16.21 -13.43
N LEU A 22 -1.67 15.75 -12.61
CA LEU A 22 -1.39 14.89 -11.46
C LEU A 22 -0.92 13.52 -11.97
N MET A 23 0.35 13.16 -11.75
CA MET A 23 0.85 11.82 -12.05
C MET A 23 0.20 10.82 -11.11
N ARG A 24 -0.32 9.71 -11.63
CA ARG A 24 -0.87 8.64 -10.81
C ARG A 24 0.05 7.43 -10.76
N ILE A 25 0.27 6.90 -9.56
CA ILE A 25 1.01 5.65 -9.34
C ILE A 25 0.10 4.66 -8.63
N ASP A 26 -0.33 3.61 -9.34
CA ASP A 26 -1.04 2.49 -8.75
C ASP A 26 -0.03 1.45 -8.25
N ILE A 27 -0.18 0.95 -7.01
CA ILE A 27 0.75 0.02 -6.36
C ILE A 27 -0.01 -1.23 -5.93
N TRP A 28 0.13 -2.34 -6.64
CA TRP A 28 -0.35 -3.64 -6.16
C TRP A 28 0.60 -4.19 -5.11
N SER A 29 0.09 -4.50 -3.94
CA SER A 29 0.86 -5.02 -2.81
C SER A 29 0.04 -5.94 -1.93
N ASP A 30 0.72 -6.85 -1.22
CA ASP A 30 0.15 -7.58 -0.10
C ASP A 30 0.79 -7.11 1.20
N LEU A 31 -0.02 -6.90 2.22
CA LEU A 31 0.40 -6.34 3.51
C LEU A 31 1.32 -7.28 4.32
N VAL A 32 1.48 -8.53 3.86
CA VAL A 32 2.42 -9.52 4.44
C VAL A 32 3.64 -9.78 3.55
N CYS A 33 3.77 -9.02 2.45
CA CYS A 33 4.91 -9.13 1.55
C CYS A 33 6.05 -8.21 2.00
N PRO A 34 7.21 -8.73 2.43
CA PRO A 34 8.31 -7.89 2.90
C PRO A 34 8.86 -6.97 1.80
N TRP A 35 8.87 -7.44 0.56
CA TRP A 35 9.29 -6.63 -0.56
C TRP A 35 8.33 -5.48 -0.89
N CYS A 36 7.04 -5.60 -0.54
CA CYS A 36 6.08 -4.52 -0.76
C CYS A 36 6.38 -3.32 0.14
N TYR A 37 6.73 -3.53 1.40
CA TYR A 37 7.09 -2.44 2.29
C TYR A 37 8.44 -1.80 1.90
N ILE A 38 9.44 -2.61 1.53
CA ILE A 38 10.71 -2.11 0.97
C ILE A 38 10.46 -1.29 -0.30
N GLY A 39 9.63 -1.81 -1.24
CA GLY A 39 9.30 -1.11 -2.48
C GLY A 39 8.59 0.23 -2.26
N LYS A 40 7.64 0.28 -1.31
CA LYS A 40 6.99 1.52 -0.88
C LYS A 40 8.03 2.54 -0.41
N ARG A 41 8.92 2.15 0.49
CA ARG A 41 9.98 3.02 1.05
C ARG A 41 10.92 3.57 -0.04
N ARG A 42 11.29 2.72 -1.01
CA ARG A 42 12.14 3.13 -2.13
C ARG A 42 11.46 4.12 -3.07
N LEU A 43 10.16 3.90 -3.38
CA LEU A 43 9.37 4.86 -4.15
C LEU A 43 9.28 6.21 -3.44
N GLU A 44 9.00 6.24 -2.13
CA GLU A 44 8.95 7.47 -1.34
C GLU A 44 10.28 8.24 -1.38
N ARG A 45 11.39 7.53 -1.24
CA ARG A 45 12.74 8.12 -1.35
C ARG A 45 13.04 8.64 -2.75
N ALA A 46 12.60 7.94 -3.79
CA ALA A 46 12.74 8.40 -5.17
C ALA A 46 11.94 9.70 -5.41
N LEU A 47 10.70 9.77 -4.94
CA LEU A 47 9.86 10.97 -5.03
C LEU A 47 10.45 12.13 -4.23
N ALA A 48 10.92 11.91 -3.01
CA ALA A 48 11.57 12.92 -2.19
C ALA A 48 12.85 13.48 -2.84
N GLY A 49 13.55 12.67 -3.63
CA GLY A 49 14.74 13.08 -4.40
C GLY A 49 14.45 13.82 -5.71
N LEU A 50 13.16 14.01 -6.07
CA LEU A 50 12.73 14.64 -7.32
C LEU A 50 11.81 15.84 -7.05
N PRO A 51 12.34 16.98 -6.57
CA PRO A 51 11.51 18.15 -6.27
C PRO A 51 10.79 18.73 -7.50
N GLU A 52 11.30 18.45 -8.71
CA GLU A 52 10.71 18.87 -10.00
C GLU A 52 9.68 17.86 -10.53
N ALA A 53 9.39 16.78 -9.83
CA ALA A 53 8.36 15.84 -10.26
C ALA A 53 6.96 16.50 -10.15
N PRO A 54 6.04 16.19 -11.07
CA PRO A 54 4.67 16.66 -10.94
C PRO A 54 4.05 16.14 -9.64
N PRO A 55 3.01 16.79 -9.10
CA PRO A 55 2.25 16.25 -7.98
C PRO A 55 1.82 14.81 -8.26
N VAL A 56 1.96 13.93 -7.26
CA VAL A 56 1.71 12.49 -7.41
C VAL A 56 0.53 12.05 -6.56
N GLU A 57 -0.43 11.35 -7.19
CA GLU A 57 -1.45 10.56 -6.50
C GLU A 57 -0.97 9.11 -6.38
N ILE A 58 -0.73 8.62 -5.17
CA ILE A 58 -0.45 7.21 -4.92
C ILE A 58 -1.75 6.50 -4.58
N VAL A 59 -2.00 5.37 -5.28
CA VAL A 59 -3.17 4.52 -5.03
C VAL A 59 -2.70 3.11 -4.71
N HIS A 60 -2.91 2.67 -3.49
CA HIS A 60 -2.64 1.29 -3.10
C HIS A 60 -3.77 0.37 -3.57
N ARG A 61 -3.38 -0.68 -4.30
CA ARG A 61 -4.24 -1.73 -4.84
C ARG A 61 -4.03 -3.03 -4.09
N SER A 62 -5.09 -3.77 -3.94
CA SER A 62 -5.06 -5.06 -3.27
C SER A 62 -4.42 -6.14 -4.13
N PHE A 63 -3.53 -6.92 -3.52
CA PHE A 63 -3.06 -8.19 -4.05
C PHE A 63 -2.87 -9.18 -2.91
N GLN A 64 -3.32 -10.42 -3.08
CA GLN A 64 -3.14 -11.46 -2.08
C GLN A 64 -2.17 -12.53 -2.58
N LEU A 65 -1.07 -12.75 -1.85
CA LEU A 65 -0.10 -13.83 -2.12
C LEU A 65 -0.66 -15.22 -1.82
N ASN A 66 -1.70 -15.29 -0.98
CA ASN A 66 -2.39 -16.52 -0.61
C ASN A 66 -3.91 -16.30 -0.46
N PRO A 67 -4.65 -16.07 -1.57
CA PRO A 67 -6.09 -15.83 -1.52
C PRO A 67 -6.88 -17.06 -1.05
N SER A 68 -6.30 -18.26 -1.15
CA SER A 68 -6.95 -19.51 -0.71
C SER A 68 -6.82 -19.80 0.80
N ALA A 69 -6.03 -19.02 1.53
CA ALA A 69 -5.96 -19.17 2.98
C ALA A 69 -7.32 -18.89 3.63
N PRO A 70 -7.79 -19.69 4.58
CA PRO A 70 -9.06 -19.43 5.26
C PRO A 70 -9.02 -18.09 6.02
N ILE A 71 -10.06 -17.27 5.84
CA ILE A 71 -10.21 -15.99 6.58
C ILE A 71 -10.32 -16.29 8.09
N GLY A 72 -9.64 -15.48 8.89
CA GLY A 72 -9.64 -15.60 10.36
C GLY A 72 -8.85 -16.79 10.89
N ARG A 73 -8.10 -17.51 10.06
CA ARG A 73 -7.17 -18.56 10.49
C ARG A 73 -5.73 -18.17 10.17
N THR A 74 -4.82 -18.56 11.06
CA THR A 74 -3.40 -18.33 10.91
C THR A 74 -2.61 -19.64 10.94
N SER A 75 -1.42 -19.59 10.39
CA SER A 75 -0.41 -20.64 10.50
C SER A 75 0.96 -20.01 10.80
N PRO A 76 1.92 -20.78 11.37
CA PRO A 76 3.29 -20.29 11.50
C PRO A 76 3.85 -19.88 10.14
N ARG A 77 4.32 -18.64 10.03
CA ARG A 77 4.79 -18.05 8.76
C ARG A 77 5.95 -18.85 8.16
N ARG A 78 6.91 -19.23 8.99
CA ARG A 78 8.06 -20.05 8.54
C ARG A 78 7.64 -21.40 7.99
N ASP A 79 6.69 -22.08 8.64
CA ASP A 79 6.22 -23.39 8.19
C ASP A 79 5.48 -23.29 6.87
N TYR A 80 4.63 -22.27 6.71
CA TYR A 80 3.97 -21.98 5.44
C TYR A 80 4.99 -21.73 4.32
N LEU A 81 5.99 -20.87 4.54
CA LEU A 81 7.00 -20.54 3.54
C LEU A 81 7.90 -21.74 3.21
N ARG A 82 8.26 -22.52 4.23
CA ARG A 82 9.02 -23.75 4.04
C ARG A 82 8.28 -24.77 3.18
N ALA A 83 6.99 -24.96 3.45
CA ALA A 83 6.15 -25.84 2.65
C ALA A 83 6.00 -25.34 1.21
N LYS A 84 5.84 -24.02 1.02
CA LYS A 84 5.65 -23.39 -0.30
C LYS A 84 6.91 -23.44 -1.17
N TYR A 85 8.09 -23.26 -0.57
CA TYR A 85 9.36 -23.13 -1.31
C TYR A 85 10.35 -24.30 -1.12
N GLY A 86 10.01 -25.30 -0.32
CA GLY A 86 10.87 -26.44 -0.07
C GLY A 86 12.09 -26.13 0.83
N TRP A 87 12.02 -25.07 1.66
CA TRP A 87 13.16 -24.65 2.48
C TRP A 87 13.35 -25.52 3.72
N SER A 88 14.60 -25.81 4.06
CA SER A 88 14.96 -26.35 5.39
C SER A 88 14.75 -25.28 6.48
N PRO A 89 14.66 -25.68 7.78
CA PRO A 89 14.57 -24.73 8.89
C PRO A 89 15.72 -23.72 8.90
N ALA A 90 16.95 -24.15 8.64
CA ALA A 90 18.13 -23.30 8.61
C ALA A 90 18.08 -22.30 7.43
N GLN A 91 17.63 -22.72 6.26
CA GLN A 91 17.44 -21.84 5.12
C GLN A 91 16.37 -20.77 5.41
N ALA A 92 15.23 -21.16 5.99
CA ALA A 92 14.19 -20.20 6.35
C ALA A 92 14.69 -19.14 7.34
N ALA A 93 15.43 -19.57 8.39
CA ALA A 93 16.00 -18.63 9.36
C ALA A 93 17.03 -17.68 8.72
N LYS A 94 17.87 -18.20 7.81
CA LYS A 94 18.82 -17.36 7.07
C LYS A 94 18.11 -16.36 6.16
N ILE A 95 17.07 -16.77 5.45
CA ILE A 95 16.28 -15.89 4.57
C ILE A 95 15.61 -14.78 5.38
N ASP A 96 15.09 -15.08 6.57
CA ASP A 96 14.54 -14.06 7.47
C ASP A 96 15.61 -13.04 7.88
N ALA A 97 16.78 -13.48 8.33
CA ALA A 97 17.87 -12.58 8.71
C ALA A 97 18.37 -11.72 7.52
N ASP A 98 18.52 -12.33 6.34
CA ASP A 98 18.89 -11.60 5.12
C ASP A 98 17.82 -10.55 4.75
N MET A 99 16.53 -10.85 4.99
CA MET A 99 15.43 -9.91 4.73
C MET A 99 15.41 -8.75 5.73
N GLU A 100 15.66 -9.00 7.02
CA GLU A 100 15.81 -7.97 8.04
C GLU A 100 16.96 -7.01 7.70
N GLN A 101 18.10 -7.54 7.25
CA GLN A 101 19.23 -6.70 6.81
C GLN A 101 18.87 -5.82 5.60
N ARG A 102 18.14 -6.38 4.63
CA ARG A 102 17.68 -5.62 3.46
C ARG A 102 16.70 -4.52 3.85
N ALA A 103 15.77 -4.81 4.75
CA ALA A 103 14.83 -3.82 5.27
C ALA A 103 15.56 -2.69 6.02
N ALA A 104 16.56 -3.04 6.85
CA ALA A 104 17.38 -2.07 7.58
C ALA A 104 18.15 -1.12 6.63
N ALA A 105 18.64 -1.62 5.50
CA ALA A 105 19.30 -0.77 4.48
C ALA A 105 18.36 0.28 3.86
N ASP A 106 17.06 0.02 3.88
CA ASP A 106 16.02 0.95 3.44
C ASP A 106 15.38 1.73 4.60
N GLY A 107 15.93 1.64 5.83
CA GLY A 107 15.46 2.34 7.03
C GLY A 107 14.21 1.73 7.66
N LEU A 108 13.94 0.45 7.40
CA LEU A 108 12.82 -0.30 7.97
C LEU A 108 13.32 -1.28 9.04
N GLU A 109 12.58 -1.39 10.12
CA GLU A 109 12.83 -2.34 11.20
C GLU A 109 11.92 -3.55 11.06
N TYR A 110 12.48 -4.72 10.73
CA TYR A 110 11.74 -5.98 10.66
C TYR A 110 12.13 -6.90 11.81
N HIS A 111 11.14 -7.58 12.37
CA HIS A 111 11.30 -8.64 13.36
C HIS A 111 10.64 -9.93 12.83
N LEU A 112 11.39 -10.69 12.02
CA LEU A 112 10.89 -11.89 11.36
C LEU A 112 11.18 -13.14 12.24
N THR A 113 10.46 -13.26 13.35
CA THR A 113 10.67 -14.34 14.34
C THR A 113 10.10 -15.69 13.89
N ALA A 114 10.46 -16.74 14.64
CA ALA A 114 9.93 -18.08 14.41
C ALA A 114 8.43 -18.19 14.74
N GLU A 115 7.96 -17.36 15.66
CA GLU A 115 6.59 -17.31 16.16
C GLU A 115 5.67 -16.48 15.25
N GLY A 116 6.24 -15.78 14.26
CA GLY A 116 5.48 -14.97 13.30
C GLY A 116 4.39 -15.77 12.60
N LEU A 117 3.23 -15.18 12.45
CA LEU A 117 2.06 -15.80 11.83
C LEU A 117 1.85 -15.30 10.41
N THR A 118 1.15 -16.09 9.60
CA THR A 118 0.61 -15.70 8.29
C THR A 118 -0.82 -16.18 8.16
N GLY A 119 -1.60 -15.55 7.26
CA GLY A 119 -3.00 -15.87 7.05
C GLY A 119 -3.56 -15.13 5.83
N ASN A 120 -4.89 -15.08 5.74
CA ASN A 120 -5.59 -14.37 4.70
C ASN A 120 -5.64 -12.87 4.99
N THR A 121 -5.22 -12.03 4.03
CA THR A 121 -5.14 -10.57 4.16
C THR A 121 -6.37 -9.84 3.64
N PHE A 122 -7.43 -10.55 3.23
CA PHE A 122 -8.62 -9.97 2.60
C PHE A 122 -9.27 -8.86 3.43
N ASP A 123 -9.52 -9.11 4.72
CA ASP A 123 -10.14 -8.12 5.61
C ASP A 123 -9.24 -6.90 5.84
N ALA A 124 -7.92 -7.07 5.89
CA ALA A 124 -6.98 -5.96 5.97
C ALA A 124 -7.03 -5.09 4.69
N HIS A 125 -7.10 -5.70 3.51
CA HIS A 125 -7.26 -4.99 2.25
C HIS A 125 -8.59 -4.22 2.17
N ARG A 126 -9.69 -4.77 2.69
CA ARG A 126 -10.98 -4.05 2.77
C ARG A 126 -10.87 -2.77 3.61
N LEU A 127 -10.11 -2.81 4.71
CA LEU A 127 -9.84 -1.62 5.52
C LEU A 127 -8.92 -0.61 4.79
N VAL A 128 -8.01 -1.04 3.92
CA VAL A 128 -7.22 -0.15 3.06
C VAL A 128 -8.12 0.59 2.06
N HIS A 129 -9.17 -0.06 1.53
CA HIS A 129 -10.17 0.61 0.70
C HIS A 129 -11.03 1.59 1.50
N LEU A 130 -11.47 1.24 2.72
CA LEU A 130 -12.13 2.20 3.63
C LEU A 130 -11.23 3.41 3.87
N ALA A 131 -9.95 3.20 4.13
CA ALA A 131 -8.98 4.26 4.35
C ALA A 131 -8.84 5.18 3.12
N ARG A 132 -8.90 4.63 1.91
CA ARG A 132 -8.90 5.41 0.67
C ARG A 132 -10.08 6.39 0.62
N ASP A 133 -11.29 5.92 0.92
CA ASP A 133 -12.50 6.75 0.92
C ASP A 133 -12.46 7.85 2.00
N ARG A 134 -11.57 7.72 2.97
CA ARG A 134 -11.34 8.68 4.05
C ARG A 134 -10.09 9.53 3.85
N GLY A 135 -9.39 9.41 2.69
CA GLY A 135 -8.14 10.12 2.43
C GLY A 135 -6.99 9.71 3.36
N ARG A 136 -7.00 8.46 3.85
CA ARG A 136 -6.05 7.91 4.82
C ARG A 136 -5.38 6.62 4.34
N GLN A 137 -5.36 6.40 3.03
CA GLN A 137 -4.92 5.11 2.48
C GLN A 137 -3.44 4.83 2.77
N ASP A 138 -2.58 5.82 2.57
CA ASP A 138 -1.14 5.64 2.77
C ASP A 138 -0.78 5.43 4.24
N GLU A 139 -1.43 6.17 5.15
CA GLU A 139 -1.27 6.00 6.60
C GLU A 139 -1.73 4.61 7.07
N ALA A 140 -2.82 4.09 6.51
CA ALA A 140 -3.31 2.76 6.84
C ALA A 140 -2.36 1.67 6.36
N VAL A 141 -1.86 1.77 5.13
CA VAL A 141 -0.89 0.84 4.56
C VAL A 141 0.41 0.86 5.36
N GLU A 142 0.94 2.05 5.68
CA GLU A 142 2.13 2.20 6.51
C GLU A 142 1.91 1.58 7.90
N ARG A 143 0.76 1.86 8.53
CA ARG A 143 0.42 1.33 9.86
C ARG A 143 0.33 -0.19 9.87
N PHE A 144 -0.25 -0.79 8.83
CA PHE A 144 -0.41 -2.24 8.73
C PHE A 144 0.92 -2.93 8.45
N PHE A 145 1.75 -2.39 7.58
CA PHE A 145 3.10 -2.91 7.36
C PHE A 145 3.93 -2.88 8.66
N ARG A 146 3.95 -1.75 9.35
CA ARG A 146 4.66 -1.62 10.62
C ARG A 146 4.14 -2.59 11.68
N ALA A 147 2.81 -2.72 11.79
CA ALA A 147 2.18 -3.66 12.71
C ALA A 147 2.68 -5.09 12.48
N TYR A 148 2.71 -5.51 11.23
CA TYR A 148 3.08 -6.87 10.87
C TYR A 148 4.59 -7.13 10.98
N PHE A 149 5.40 -6.26 10.38
CA PHE A 149 6.84 -6.50 10.26
C PHE A 149 7.65 -6.07 11.48
N THR A 150 7.25 -5.00 12.15
CA THR A 150 8.00 -4.46 13.30
C THR A 150 7.40 -4.88 14.65
N GLU A 151 6.06 -4.78 14.77
CA GLU A 151 5.37 -4.98 16.05
C GLU A 151 4.84 -6.40 16.23
N GLN A 152 4.94 -7.25 15.21
CA GLN A 152 4.43 -8.63 15.18
C GLN A 152 2.93 -8.73 15.54
N ARG A 153 2.15 -7.70 15.20
CA ARG A 153 0.71 -7.69 15.39
C ARG A 153 0.00 -8.40 14.25
N SER A 154 -1.08 -9.06 14.57
CA SER A 154 -1.88 -9.81 13.60
C SER A 154 -2.64 -8.89 12.64
N LEU A 155 -2.61 -9.23 11.35
CA LEU A 155 -3.48 -8.67 10.30
C LEU A 155 -4.61 -9.63 9.92
N PHE A 156 -4.86 -10.67 10.72
CA PHE A 156 -5.72 -11.80 10.36
C PHE A 156 -6.93 -11.95 11.28
N ASP A 157 -6.99 -11.21 12.37
CA ASP A 157 -8.12 -11.21 13.30
C ASP A 157 -8.77 -9.82 13.37
N LYS A 158 -10.10 -9.81 13.51
CA LYS A 158 -10.91 -8.58 13.44
C LYS A 158 -10.60 -7.60 14.57
N ALA A 159 -10.27 -8.08 15.76
CA ALA A 159 -10.00 -7.20 16.91
C ALA A 159 -8.68 -6.44 16.73
N SER A 160 -7.63 -7.13 16.26
CA SER A 160 -6.37 -6.47 15.91
C SER A 160 -6.56 -5.48 14.75
N LEU A 161 -7.27 -5.88 13.69
CA LEU A 161 -7.54 -5.02 12.53
C LEU A 161 -8.36 -3.78 12.90
N GLU A 162 -9.37 -3.89 13.76
CA GLU A 162 -10.14 -2.74 14.26
C GLU A 162 -9.22 -1.74 14.98
N THR A 163 -8.37 -2.24 15.88
CA THR A 163 -7.41 -1.37 16.60
C THR A 163 -6.42 -0.70 15.65
N LEU A 164 -5.88 -1.45 14.68
CA LEU A 164 -4.95 -0.92 13.69
C LEU A 164 -5.59 0.12 12.75
N ALA A 165 -6.86 -0.07 12.41
CA ALA A 165 -7.63 0.91 11.64
C ALA A 165 -7.79 2.23 12.42
N VAL A 166 -8.08 2.15 13.72
CA VAL A 166 -8.15 3.34 14.59
C VAL A 166 -6.77 4.01 14.71
N ASP A 167 -5.71 3.24 14.88
CA ASP A 167 -4.33 3.76 14.91
C ASP A 167 -3.98 4.51 13.60
N ALA A 168 -4.56 4.09 12.47
CA ALA A 168 -4.42 4.77 11.17
C ALA A 168 -5.36 5.98 10.99
N GLY A 169 -6.15 6.33 12.00
CA GLY A 169 -7.07 7.47 11.99
C GLY A 169 -8.44 7.19 11.39
N LEU A 170 -8.83 5.92 11.27
CA LEU A 170 -10.17 5.54 10.84
C LEU A 170 -11.14 5.52 12.04
N ASP A 171 -12.41 5.77 11.76
CA ASP A 171 -13.47 5.64 12.77
C ASP A 171 -13.70 4.17 13.14
N ALA A 172 -13.74 3.87 14.43
CA ALA A 172 -13.88 2.51 14.96
C ALA A 172 -15.21 1.84 14.55
N ALA A 173 -16.32 2.61 14.50
CA ALA A 173 -17.62 2.05 14.14
C ALA A 173 -17.65 1.68 12.64
N HIS A 174 -17.06 2.52 11.78
CA HIS A 174 -16.92 2.21 10.35
C HIS A 174 -16.01 1.00 10.12
N ALA A 175 -14.84 0.94 10.76
CA ALA A 175 -13.94 -0.21 10.65
C ALA A 175 -14.60 -1.53 11.08
N ARG A 176 -15.32 -1.49 12.22
CA ARG A 176 -16.10 -2.63 12.72
C ARG A 176 -17.22 -3.02 11.75
N GLY A 177 -17.92 -2.06 11.17
CA GLY A 177 -18.96 -2.29 10.15
C GLY A 177 -18.42 -3.03 8.92
N VAL A 178 -17.29 -2.57 8.38
CA VAL A 178 -16.59 -3.25 7.27
C VAL A 178 -16.22 -4.68 7.65
N LEU A 179 -15.61 -4.88 8.83
CA LEU A 179 -15.19 -6.22 9.28
C LEU A 179 -16.36 -7.16 9.61
N ALA A 180 -17.52 -6.63 9.97
CA ALA A 180 -18.73 -7.43 10.23
C ALA A 180 -19.51 -7.78 8.96
N GLY A 181 -19.46 -6.91 7.94
CA GLY A 181 -20.17 -7.05 6.67
C GLY A 181 -19.27 -7.48 5.51
N ASN A 182 -19.69 -7.10 4.29
CA ASN A 182 -18.98 -7.38 3.04
C ASN A 182 -18.52 -6.11 2.31
N ASP A 183 -18.57 -4.94 2.95
CA ASP A 183 -18.14 -3.69 2.33
C ASP A 183 -16.72 -3.80 1.81
N TYR A 184 -16.47 -3.24 0.63
CA TYR A 184 -15.19 -3.27 -0.09
C TYR A 184 -14.71 -4.65 -0.58
N SER A 185 -15.47 -5.72 -0.43
CA SER A 185 -15.10 -7.05 -0.97
C SER A 185 -14.94 -6.99 -2.48
N ASP A 186 -15.92 -6.40 -3.18
CA ASP A 186 -15.88 -6.26 -4.65
C ASP A 186 -14.70 -5.40 -5.12
N ALA A 187 -14.27 -4.43 -4.31
CA ALA A 187 -13.12 -3.57 -4.62
C ALA A 187 -11.79 -4.35 -4.53
N VAL A 188 -11.62 -5.18 -3.50
CA VAL A 188 -10.46 -6.08 -3.39
C VAL A 188 -10.41 -7.04 -4.56
N ASP A 189 -11.54 -7.67 -4.89
CA ASP A 189 -11.65 -8.60 -6.01
C ASP A 189 -11.39 -7.90 -7.36
N ALA A 190 -11.84 -6.65 -7.52
CA ALA A 190 -11.58 -5.87 -8.73
C ALA A 190 -10.07 -5.59 -8.91
N ASP A 191 -9.37 -5.18 -7.84
CA ASP A 191 -7.93 -4.97 -7.88
C ASP A 191 -7.17 -6.26 -8.23
N MET A 192 -7.57 -7.40 -7.66
CA MET A 192 -7.00 -8.72 -7.99
C MET A 192 -7.21 -9.08 -9.45
N ARG A 193 -8.42 -8.86 -10.00
CA ARG A 193 -8.72 -9.11 -11.41
C ARG A 193 -7.90 -8.20 -12.32
N GLU A 194 -7.76 -6.91 -11.97
CA GLU A 194 -6.95 -5.95 -12.73
C GLU A 194 -5.48 -6.37 -12.74
N ALA A 195 -4.92 -6.78 -11.59
CA ALA A 195 -3.57 -7.33 -11.51
C ALA A 195 -3.36 -8.50 -12.47
N HIS A 196 -4.28 -9.47 -12.46
CA HIS A 196 -4.23 -10.62 -13.37
C HIS A 196 -4.31 -10.22 -14.84
N ALA A 197 -5.19 -9.27 -15.19
CA ALA A 197 -5.31 -8.75 -16.55
C ALA A 197 -4.05 -8.04 -17.03
N LEU A 198 -3.29 -7.41 -16.13
CA LEU A 198 -2.00 -6.79 -16.39
C LEU A 198 -0.84 -7.81 -16.40
N GLY A 199 -1.09 -9.09 -16.15
CA GLY A 199 -0.07 -10.13 -16.08
C GLY A 199 0.80 -10.08 -14.82
N VAL A 200 0.34 -9.43 -13.75
CA VAL A 200 1.04 -9.35 -12.47
C VAL A 200 1.07 -10.73 -11.83
N SER A 201 2.26 -11.33 -11.73
CA SER A 201 2.47 -12.65 -11.11
C SER A 201 3.11 -12.57 -9.72
N GLY A 202 3.44 -11.36 -9.25
CA GLY A 202 4.06 -11.12 -7.95
C GLY A 202 4.09 -9.64 -7.60
N VAL A 203 4.26 -9.34 -6.33
CA VAL A 203 4.21 -7.99 -5.79
C VAL A 203 5.48 -7.65 -5.00
N PRO A 204 5.85 -6.36 -4.88
CA PRO A 204 5.10 -5.19 -5.33
C PRO A 204 5.12 -5.04 -6.85
N PHE A 205 4.06 -4.45 -7.39
CA PHE A 205 4.00 -4.05 -8.79
C PHE A 205 3.46 -2.61 -8.87
N PHE A 206 4.14 -1.77 -9.62
CA PHE A 206 3.85 -0.35 -9.74
C PHE A 206 3.42 -0.03 -11.16
N VAL A 207 2.41 0.81 -11.32
CA VAL A 207 1.98 1.31 -12.63
C VAL A 207 1.92 2.84 -12.58
N PHE A 208 2.73 3.49 -13.42
CA PHE A 208 2.83 4.93 -13.54
C PHE A 208 1.95 5.38 -14.69
N ASP A 209 0.98 6.27 -14.43
CA ASP A 209 0.02 6.86 -15.38
C ASP A 209 -0.65 5.85 -16.33
N ARG A 210 -0.87 4.62 -15.86
CA ARG A 210 -1.43 3.51 -16.65
C ARG A 210 -0.64 3.19 -17.93
N ARG A 211 0.62 3.62 -18.01
CA ARG A 211 1.48 3.47 -19.21
C ARG A 211 2.72 2.64 -18.95
N LEU A 212 3.33 2.79 -17.78
CA LEU A 212 4.61 2.14 -17.47
C LEU A 212 4.47 1.24 -16.26
N GLY A 213 4.73 -0.06 -16.41
CA GLY A 213 4.76 -1.05 -15.34
C GLY A 213 6.18 -1.27 -14.80
N LEU A 214 6.33 -1.39 -13.48
CA LEU A 214 7.58 -1.73 -12.81
C LEU A 214 7.33 -2.85 -11.79
N SER A 215 8.02 -3.97 -11.96
CA SER A 215 7.88 -5.15 -11.09
C SER A 215 8.96 -5.20 -10.02
N GLY A 216 8.56 -5.50 -8.78
CA GLY A 216 9.47 -5.72 -7.66
C GLY A 216 9.95 -4.44 -6.97
N ALA A 217 10.59 -4.63 -5.82
CA ALA A 217 11.25 -3.55 -5.07
C ALA A 217 12.60 -3.22 -5.74
N GLN A 218 12.55 -2.53 -6.86
CA GLN A 218 13.72 -2.12 -7.63
C GLN A 218 14.61 -1.12 -6.85
N PRO A 219 15.88 -0.91 -7.23
CA PRO A 219 16.71 0.17 -6.71
C PRO A 219 16.05 1.55 -6.92
N ILE A 220 16.41 2.52 -6.06
CA ILE A 220 15.81 3.88 -6.08
C ILE A 220 15.98 4.54 -7.44
N GLU A 221 17.12 4.36 -8.08
CA GLU A 221 17.45 4.94 -9.40
C GLU A 221 16.46 4.47 -10.48
N VAL A 222 15.99 3.23 -10.41
CA VAL A 222 15.01 2.68 -11.35
C VAL A 222 13.64 3.33 -11.14
N PHE A 223 13.24 3.62 -9.89
CA PHE A 223 12.03 4.39 -9.61
C PHE A 223 12.16 5.84 -10.13
N VAL A 224 13.31 6.48 -9.93
CA VAL A 224 13.59 7.83 -10.46
C VAL A 224 13.43 7.86 -11.98
N ASP A 225 13.99 6.87 -12.68
CA ASP A 225 13.89 6.77 -14.14
C ASP A 225 12.44 6.52 -14.59
N ALA A 226 11.71 5.64 -13.89
CA ALA A 226 10.30 5.38 -14.18
C ALA A 226 9.43 6.63 -14.01
N ILE A 227 9.61 7.39 -12.93
CA ILE A 227 8.90 8.65 -12.68
C ILE A 227 9.20 9.67 -13.81
N LYS A 228 10.48 9.89 -14.14
CA LYS A 228 10.89 10.80 -15.21
C LYS A 228 10.36 10.38 -16.58
N GLN A 229 10.27 9.08 -16.84
CA GLN A 229 9.73 8.56 -18.10
C GLN A 229 8.22 8.75 -18.17
N ALA A 230 7.49 8.54 -17.07
CA ALA A 230 6.04 8.70 -17.01
C ALA A 230 5.61 10.17 -17.10
N ALA A 231 6.44 11.10 -16.62
CA ALA A 231 6.20 12.55 -16.69
C ALA A 231 6.35 13.19 -18.09
N LYS A 232 6.79 12.41 -19.09
CA LYS A 232 6.89 12.83 -20.51
C LYS A 232 5.63 12.49 -21.29
#